data_d089046119975064dd9f6552408f9241
#
_entry.id   d089046119975064dd9f6552408f9241
#
_cell.length_a   1.000
_cell.length_b   1.000
_cell.length_c   1.000
_cell.angle_alpha   90.00
_cell.angle_beta   90.00
_cell.angle_gamma   90.00
#
_symmetry.space_group_name_H-M   'P 1'
#
loop_
_entity.id
_entity.type
_entity.pdbx_description
1 polymer ?
#
loop_
_entity_poly.entity_id
_entity_poly.type
_entity_poly.pdbx_seq_one_letter_code
_entity_poly.pdbx_strand_id
1 'polypeptide(L)'
;MQALIITSHPGPSLAITALTTLLAAQAAAHGTGPALTAPALLAGQLSVGWSNDARDAARDAAAGRTDKPLARGDISAAAVWTAAGTAAAAGLALALAIDPVTGGLYALAIALGWAYNLGLKSSLASGVTYLLGFGLMPAYAASTLPGHPAPRWPVTVAAGLLGLGAHFANVLPDLAADKATGVGGLPQRVAARWGPGAVRAVAVAALLTASVLLLLGATRRWVAVAGLIAALPLAVAAGRGQGRVPFLAAIGIAAVDIVLFTAGGEALA
;
A
#
# COMPACT_ATOMS: atom_id res chain seq x y z
N MET A 1 6.24 -16.50 17.74
CA MET A 1 5.84 -15.07 17.63
C MET A 1 6.71 -14.28 16.65
N GLN A 2 8.05 -14.33 16.76
CA GLN A 2 8.96 -13.61 15.86
C GLN A 2 8.76 -13.93 14.37
N ALA A 3 8.56 -15.19 14.00
CA ALA A 3 8.29 -15.63 12.63
C ALA A 3 7.02 -14.95 12.05
N LEU A 4 5.92 -14.86 12.81
CA LEU A 4 4.70 -14.17 12.38
C LEU A 4 4.92 -12.67 12.16
N ILE A 5 5.74 -12.02 12.98
CA ILE A 5 6.04 -10.60 12.80
C ILE A 5 6.82 -10.38 11.50
N ILE A 6 7.81 -11.22 11.22
CA ILE A 6 8.62 -11.10 10.00
C ILE A 6 7.75 -11.31 8.75
N THR A 7 6.88 -12.34 8.75
CA THR A 7 6.01 -12.67 7.62
C THR A 7 4.87 -11.66 7.38
N SER A 8 4.62 -10.74 8.32
CA SER A 8 3.60 -9.69 8.15
C SER A 8 4.09 -8.48 7.34
N HIS A 9 5.35 -8.44 6.92
CA HIS A 9 5.95 -7.27 6.28
C HIS A 9 5.76 -5.98 7.10
N PRO A 10 6.27 -5.90 8.35
CA PRO A 10 5.85 -4.89 9.32
C PRO A 10 6.09 -3.45 8.87
N GLY A 11 7.14 -3.17 8.09
CA GLY A 11 7.42 -1.83 7.59
C GLY A 11 6.28 -1.25 6.74
N PRO A 12 5.95 -1.86 5.59
CA PRO A 12 4.82 -1.45 4.77
C PRO A 12 3.49 -1.45 5.52
N SER A 13 3.23 -2.48 6.33
CA SER A 13 1.98 -2.62 7.10
C SER A 13 1.77 -1.45 8.05
N LEU A 14 2.79 -1.08 8.81
CA LEU A 14 2.75 0.07 9.72
C LEU A 14 2.65 1.40 8.96
N ALA A 15 3.37 1.57 7.85
CA ALA A 15 3.33 2.78 7.06
C ALA A 15 1.91 3.05 6.52
N ILE A 16 1.29 2.06 5.85
CA ILE A 16 -0.06 2.21 5.30
C ILE A 16 -1.07 2.45 6.42
N THR A 17 -0.99 1.70 7.53
CA THR A 17 -1.86 1.89 8.69
C THR A 17 -1.74 3.31 9.23
N ALA A 18 -0.53 3.80 9.47
CA ALA A 18 -0.30 5.13 10.04
C ALA A 18 -0.80 6.24 9.11
N LEU A 19 -0.46 6.16 7.82
CA LEU A 19 -0.83 7.19 6.84
C LEU A 19 -2.35 7.27 6.63
N THR A 20 -3.03 6.12 6.53
CA THR A 20 -4.49 6.11 6.37
C THR A 20 -5.21 6.52 7.66
N THR A 21 -4.67 6.12 8.83
CA THR A 21 -5.23 6.57 10.12
C THR A 21 -5.06 8.07 10.31
N LEU A 22 -3.91 8.65 9.92
CA LEU A 22 -3.69 10.09 9.97
C LEU A 22 -4.70 10.84 9.09
N LEU A 23 -4.96 10.32 7.89
CA LEU A 23 -5.94 10.88 6.97
C LEU A 23 -7.36 10.83 7.55
N ALA A 24 -7.73 9.71 8.19
CA ALA A 24 -9.03 9.56 8.87
C ALA A 24 -9.15 10.44 10.12
N ALA A 25 -8.09 10.53 10.93
CA ALA A 25 -8.08 11.33 12.15
C ALA A 25 -8.20 12.84 11.88
N GLN A 26 -7.60 13.33 10.79
CA GLN A 26 -7.76 14.71 10.38
C GLN A 26 -9.20 15.05 9.98
N ALA A 27 -9.86 14.10 9.34
CA ALA A 27 -11.24 14.28 8.91
C ALA A 27 -12.22 14.24 10.09
N ALA A 28 -11.92 13.49 11.17
CA ALA A 28 -12.79 13.25 12.31
C ALA A 28 -12.39 14.11 13.52
N ALA A 29 -13.03 15.26 13.71
CA ALA A 29 -12.82 16.08 14.90
C ALA A 29 -13.28 15.40 16.21
N HIS A 30 -14.29 14.51 16.16
CA HIS A 30 -14.86 13.81 17.35
C HIS A 30 -15.52 12.47 16.96
N GLY A 31 -15.35 11.42 17.77
CA GLY A 31 -16.03 10.13 17.64
C GLY A 31 -15.15 8.90 17.93
N THR A 32 -15.73 7.70 17.98
CA THR A 32 -15.01 6.43 18.17
C THR A 32 -14.36 5.92 16.89
N GLY A 33 -14.72 6.47 15.73
CA GLY A 33 -14.20 6.06 14.41
C GLY A 33 -12.66 6.03 14.34
N PRO A 34 -11.93 7.08 14.76
CA PRO A 34 -10.47 7.07 14.73
C PRO A 34 -9.83 5.98 15.60
N ALA A 35 -10.41 5.65 16.74
CA ALA A 35 -9.87 4.64 17.66
C ALA A 35 -9.92 3.22 17.09
N LEU A 36 -10.95 2.89 16.31
CA LEU A 36 -11.10 1.58 15.66
C LEU A 36 -10.41 1.51 14.29
N THR A 37 -10.17 2.65 13.65
CA THR A 37 -9.56 2.73 12.31
C THR A 37 -8.16 2.12 12.28
N ALA A 38 -7.28 2.51 13.19
CA ALA A 38 -5.90 1.99 13.23
C ALA A 38 -5.84 0.47 13.44
N PRO A 39 -6.52 -0.13 14.44
CA PRO A 39 -6.47 -1.57 14.62
C PRO A 39 -7.17 -2.33 13.48
N ALA A 40 -8.24 -1.80 12.87
CA ALA A 40 -8.87 -2.42 11.71
C ALA A 40 -7.91 -2.46 10.50
N LEU A 41 -7.29 -1.32 10.17
CA LEU A 41 -6.32 -1.24 9.08
C LEU A 41 -5.09 -2.12 9.34
N LEU A 42 -4.55 -2.12 10.56
CA LEU A 42 -3.40 -2.95 10.90
C LEU A 42 -3.74 -4.44 10.72
N ALA A 43 -4.89 -4.89 11.21
CA ALA A 43 -5.34 -6.27 11.03
C ALA A 43 -5.44 -6.63 9.53
N GLY A 44 -5.97 -5.72 8.69
CA GLY A 44 -6.02 -5.90 7.25
C GLY A 44 -4.64 -6.01 6.60
N GLN A 45 -3.71 -5.13 6.96
CA GLN A 45 -2.34 -5.16 6.43
C GLN A 45 -1.60 -6.43 6.84
N LEU A 46 -1.75 -6.87 8.09
CA LEU A 46 -1.22 -8.14 8.58
C LEU A 46 -1.79 -9.33 7.78
N SER A 47 -3.10 -9.34 7.56
CA SER A 47 -3.78 -10.37 6.75
C SER A 47 -3.22 -10.45 5.34
N VAL A 48 -3.06 -9.32 4.65
CA VAL A 48 -2.50 -9.26 3.29
C VAL A 48 -1.04 -9.69 3.28
N GLY A 49 -0.22 -9.27 4.24
CA GLY A 49 1.18 -9.68 4.36
C GLY A 49 1.32 -11.19 4.59
N TRP A 50 0.57 -11.73 5.54
CA TRP A 50 0.57 -13.17 5.85
C TRP A 50 0.06 -14.02 4.69
N SER A 51 -1.02 -13.62 4.01
CA SER A 51 -1.53 -14.36 2.84
C SER A 51 -0.52 -14.36 1.69
N ASN A 52 0.27 -13.29 1.51
CA ASN A 52 1.35 -13.25 0.53
C ASN A 52 2.42 -14.29 0.81
N ASP A 53 3.00 -14.28 2.02
CA ASP A 53 4.07 -15.20 2.38
C ASP A 53 3.59 -16.66 2.44
N ALA A 54 2.36 -16.91 2.91
CA ALA A 54 1.77 -18.24 2.92
C ALA A 54 1.54 -18.79 1.50
N ARG A 55 1.11 -17.94 0.55
CA ARG A 55 0.93 -18.31 -0.86
C ARG A 55 2.25 -18.60 -1.55
N ASP A 56 3.31 -17.87 -1.18
CA ASP A 56 4.61 -17.95 -1.81
C ASP A 56 5.52 -19.03 -1.17
N ALA A 57 5.13 -19.63 -0.05
CA ALA A 57 5.97 -20.50 0.78
C ALA A 57 6.69 -21.59 -0.02
N ALA A 58 5.97 -22.33 -0.89
CA ALA A 58 6.57 -23.40 -1.69
C ALA A 58 7.58 -22.86 -2.73
N ARG A 59 7.28 -21.73 -3.36
CA ARG A 59 8.15 -21.06 -4.31
C ARG A 59 9.41 -20.53 -3.62
N ASP A 60 9.25 -19.89 -2.49
CA ASP A 60 10.35 -19.30 -1.71
C ASP A 60 11.27 -20.41 -1.16
N ALA A 61 10.73 -21.55 -0.73
CA ALA A 61 11.51 -22.71 -0.34
C ALA A 61 12.30 -23.30 -1.52
N ALA A 62 11.65 -23.46 -2.68
CA ALA A 62 12.33 -23.95 -3.90
C ALA A 62 13.43 -22.97 -4.39
N ALA A 63 13.27 -21.68 -4.14
CA ALA A 63 14.26 -20.65 -4.47
C ALA A 63 15.36 -20.49 -3.39
N GLY A 64 15.34 -21.25 -2.30
CA GLY A 64 16.33 -21.20 -1.22
C GLY A 64 16.31 -19.88 -0.42
N ARG A 65 15.15 -19.24 -0.26
CA ARG A 65 14.99 -17.96 0.43
C ARG A 65 15.18 -18.09 1.95
N THR A 66 16.43 -17.97 2.41
CA THR A 66 16.78 -18.10 3.84
C THR A 66 16.32 -16.92 4.70
N ASP A 67 15.91 -15.81 4.09
CA ASP A 67 15.33 -14.64 4.75
C ASP A 67 13.84 -14.82 5.13
N LYS A 68 13.17 -15.87 4.58
CA LYS A 68 11.76 -16.14 4.79
C LYS A 68 11.52 -17.24 5.83
N PRO A 69 10.79 -16.97 6.96
CA PRO A 69 10.52 -17.96 8.01
C PRO A 69 9.78 -19.20 7.51
N LEU A 70 8.83 -19.05 6.57
CA LEU A 70 8.13 -20.21 6.00
C LEU A 70 9.05 -21.08 5.17
N ALA A 71 9.97 -20.50 4.39
CA ALA A 71 10.93 -21.25 3.58
C ALA A 71 11.95 -22.02 4.45
N ARG A 72 12.27 -21.52 5.65
CA ARG A 72 13.11 -22.22 6.64
C ARG A 72 12.36 -23.28 7.45
N GLY A 73 11.03 -23.29 7.41
CA GLY A 73 10.21 -24.17 8.25
C GLY A 73 10.02 -23.69 9.70
N ASP A 74 10.36 -22.43 10.02
CA ASP A 74 10.19 -21.85 11.36
C ASP A 74 8.72 -21.73 11.78
N ILE A 75 7.82 -21.72 10.81
CA ILE A 75 6.37 -21.67 10.99
C ILE A 75 5.68 -22.39 9.83
N SER A 76 4.57 -23.07 10.10
CA SER A 76 3.81 -23.76 9.06
C SER A 76 2.95 -22.79 8.23
N ALA A 77 2.77 -23.09 6.93
CA ALA A 77 1.88 -22.33 6.07
C ALA A 77 0.43 -22.32 6.60
N ALA A 78 -0.04 -23.45 7.17
CA ALA A 78 -1.37 -23.54 7.77
C ALA A 78 -1.56 -22.52 8.92
N ALA A 79 -0.57 -22.39 9.80
CA ALA A 79 -0.62 -21.42 10.90
C ALA A 79 -0.66 -19.97 10.37
N VAL A 80 0.10 -19.66 9.31
CA VAL A 80 0.12 -18.32 8.70
C VAL A 80 -1.20 -18.03 7.96
N TRP A 81 -1.78 -19.02 7.25
CA TRP A 81 -3.12 -18.88 6.65
C TRP A 81 -4.21 -18.65 7.71
N THR A 82 -4.17 -19.37 8.83
CA THR A 82 -5.10 -19.16 9.96
C THR A 82 -4.95 -17.75 10.51
N ALA A 83 -3.72 -17.30 10.75
CA ALA A 83 -3.46 -15.94 11.20
C ALA A 83 -4.00 -14.88 10.21
N ALA A 84 -3.78 -15.09 8.90
CA ALA A 84 -4.27 -14.20 7.85
C ALA A 84 -5.80 -14.10 7.84
N GLY A 85 -6.49 -15.25 7.91
CA GLY A 85 -7.97 -15.29 7.94
C GLY A 85 -8.54 -14.67 9.22
N THR A 86 -7.96 -14.98 10.37
CA THR A 86 -8.37 -14.40 11.67
C THR A 86 -8.19 -12.89 11.67
N ALA A 87 -7.06 -12.38 11.16
CA ALA A 87 -6.82 -10.93 11.08
C ALA A 87 -7.79 -10.24 10.10
N ALA A 88 -8.09 -10.85 8.94
CA ALA A 88 -9.08 -10.32 8.02
C ALA A 88 -10.46 -10.19 8.68
N ALA A 89 -10.91 -11.25 9.38
CA ALA A 89 -12.19 -11.27 10.07
C ALA A 89 -12.25 -10.27 11.23
N ALA A 90 -11.19 -10.19 12.03
CA ALA A 90 -11.11 -9.24 13.14
C ALA A 90 -11.13 -7.78 12.63
N GLY A 91 -10.36 -7.47 11.59
CA GLY A 91 -10.36 -6.15 10.99
C GLY A 91 -11.70 -5.79 10.34
N LEU A 92 -12.38 -6.75 9.71
CA LEU A 92 -13.74 -6.55 9.18
C LEU A 92 -14.75 -6.27 10.31
N ALA A 93 -14.68 -7.01 11.40
CA ALA A 93 -15.55 -6.77 12.55
C ALA A 93 -15.34 -5.37 13.15
N LEU A 94 -14.08 -4.93 13.28
CA LEU A 94 -13.73 -3.58 13.74
C LEU A 94 -14.24 -2.51 12.76
N ALA A 95 -14.07 -2.71 11.45
CA ALA A 95 -14.53 -1.77 10.43
C ALA A 95 -16.07 -1.67 10.38
N LEU A 96 -16.78 -2.80 10.52
CA LEU A 96 -18.23 -2.84 10.63
C LEU A 96 -18.74 -2.19 11.93
N ALA A 97 -17.97 -2.27 13.02
CA ALA A 97 -18.28 -1.59 14.28
C ALA A 97 -18.14 -0.06 14.20
N ILE A 98 -17.36 0.46 13.21
CA ILE A 98 -17.37 1.89 12.88
C ILE A 98 -18.65 2.23 12.13
N ASP A 99 -18.86 1.57 10.96
CA ASP A 99 -20.01 1.77 10.10
C ASP A 99 -20.09 0.68 9.02
N PRO A 100 -21.27 0.25 8.55
CA PRO A 100 -21.41 -0.73 7.46
C PRO A 100 -20.73 -0.33 6.15
N VAL A 101 -20.71 0.97 5.79
CA VAL A 101 -19.99 1.47 4.59
C VAL A 101 -18.50 1.30 4.75
N THR A 102 -17.96 1.65 5.92
CA THR A 102 -16.54 1.45 6.28
C THR A 102 -16.17 -0.04 6.21
N GLY A 103 -17.03 -0.92 6.75
CA GLY A 103 -16.87 -2.37 6.64
C GLY A 103 -16.85 -2.88 5.20
N GLY A 104 -17.74 -2.38 4.34
CA GLY A 104 -17.78 -2.72 2.92
C GLY A 104 -16.50 -2.30 2.18
N LEU A 105 -16.01 -1.08 2.42
CA LEU A 105 -14.75 -0.58 1.82
C LEU A 105 -13.54 -1.38 2.33
N TYR A 106 -13.52 -1.73 3.61
CA TYR A 106 -12.49 -2.61 4.17
C TYR A 106 -12.49 -3.98 3.46
N ALA A 107 -13.65 -4.62 3.36
CA ALA A 107 -13.79 -5.93 2.72
C ALA A 107 -13.30 -5.89 1.26
N LEU A 108 -13.64 -4.84 0.52
CA LEU A 108 -13.17 -4.64 -0.86
C LEU A 108 -11.67 -4.48 -0.93
N ALA A 109 -11.06 -3.67 -0.05
CA ALA A 109 -9.61 -3.47 -0.01
C ALA A 109 -8.86 -4.78 0.30
N ILE A 110 -9.35 -5.57 1.27
CA ILE A 110 -8.76 -6.86 1.61
C ILE A 110 -8.93 -7.87 0.47
N ALA A 111 -10.09 -7.90 -0.18
CA ALA A 111 -10.33 -8.75 -1.34
C ALA A 111 -9.37 -8.45 -2.50
N LEU A 112 -9.09 -7.17 -2.78
CA LEU A 112 -8.09 -6.76 -3.78
C LEU A 112 -6.68 -7.23 -3.41
N GLY A 113 -6.27 -7.07 -2.14
CA GLY A 113 -4.97 -7.55 -1.65
C GLY A 113 -4.83 -9.07 -1.73
N TRP A 114 -5.87 -9.81 -1.35
CA TRP A 114 -5.87 -11.27 -1.46
C TRP A 114 -5.92 -11.73 -2.92
N ALA A 115 -6.73 -11.10 -3.78
CA ALA A 115 -6.77 -11.40 -5.21
C ALA A 115 -5.38 -11.19 -5.86
N TYR A 116 -4.68 -10.11 -5.49
CA TYR A 116 -3.29 -9.90 -5.88
C TYR A 116 -2.42 -11.10 -5.47
N ASN A 117 -2.43 -11.47 -4.20
CA ASN A 117 -1.60 -12.57 -3.66
C ASN A 117 -1.96 -13.94 -4.27
N LEU A 118 -3.24 -14.20 -4.51
CA LEU A 118 -3.73 -15.49 -5.01
C LEU A 118 -3.48 -15.71 -6.51
N GLY A 119 -3.12 -14.67 -7.27
CA GLY A 119 -2.77 -14.87 -8.68
C GLY A 119 -2.60 -13.60 -9.51
N LEU A 120 -3.30 -12.51 -9.20
CA LEU A 120 -3.24 -11.31 -10.04
C LEU A 120 -1.85 -10.66 -10.07
N LYS A 121 -0.99 -10.92 -9.06
CA LYS A 121 0.40 -10.45 -9.07
C LYS A 121 1.23 -10.93 -10.26
N SER A 122 0.85 -12.07 -10.86
CA SER A 122 1.51 -12.63 -12.04
C SER A 122 0.82 -12.24 -13.36
N SER A 123 -0.08 -11.27 -13.34
CA SER A 123 -0.84 -10.80 -14.50
C SER A 123 -0.68 -9.29 -14.74
N LEU A 124 -1.20 -8.80 -15.88
CA LEU A 124 -1.27 -7.36 -16.15
C LEU A 124 -2.12 -6.60 -15.12
N ALA A 125 -3.06 -7.28 -14.48
CA ALA A 125 -3.89 -6.69 -13.43
C ALA A 125 -3.13 -6.37 -12.13
N SER A 126 -1.86 -6.80 -11.98
CA SER A 126 -1.08 -6.51 -10.78
C SER A 126 -0.98 -5.02 -10.45
N GLY A 127 -0.83 -4.16 -11.46
CA GLY A 127 -0.85 -2.70 -11.28
C GLY A 127 -2.22 -2.16 -10.93
N VAL A 128 -3.28 -2.74 -11.49
CA VAL A 128 -4.67 -2.32 -11.22
C VAL A 128 -5.06 -2.59 -9.77
N THR A 129 -4.65 -3.73 -9.19
CA THR A 129 -4.95 -4.04 -7.79
C THR A 129 -4.30 -3.05 -6.83
N TYR A 130 -3.09 -2.57 -7.12
CA TYR A 130 -2.46 -1.52 -6.32
C TYR A 130 -3.14 -0.15 -6.52
N LEU A 131 -3.42 0.21 -7.79
CA LEU A 131 -4.11 1.47 -8.11
C LEU A 131 -5.46 1.56 -7.38
N LEU A 132 -6.27 0.52 -7.46
CA LEU A 132 -7.59 0.48 -6.81
C LEU A 132 -7.49 0.34 -5.29
N GLY A 133 -6.62 -0.56 -4.79
CA GLY A 133 -6.47 -0.79 -3.35
C GLY A 133 -6.05 0.46 -2.60
N PHE A 134 -5.07 1.20 -3.14
CA PHE A 134 -4.66 2.47 -2.54
C PHE A 134 -5.66 3.59 -2.80
N GLY A 135 -6.29 3.63 -3.98
CA GLY A 135 -7.35 4.60 -4.29
C GLY A 135 -8.58 4.47 -3.39
N LEU A 136 -8.81 3.31 -2.78
CA LEU A 136 -9.86 3.12 -1.78
C LEU A 136 -9.53 3.74 -0.40
N MET A 137 -8.26 4.02 -0.09
CA MET A 137 -7.88 4.50 1.24
C MET A 137 -8.52 5.85 1.61
N PRO A 138 -8.58 6.86 0.72
CA PRO A 138 -9.33 8.09 0.98
C PRO A 138 -10.82 7.85 1.22
N ALA A 139 -11.45 6.95 0.45
CA ALA A 139 -12.85 6.61 0.63
C ALA A 139 -13.09 5.91 1.97
N TYR A 140 -12.18 5.00 2.38
CA TYR A 140 -12.20 4.38 3.70
C TYR A 140 -12.07 5.43 4.81
N ALA A 141 -11.14 6.38 4.68
CA ALA A 141 -10.98 7.46 5.66
C ALA A 141 -12.21 8.36 5.73
N ALA A 142 -12.79 8.73 4.58
CA ALA A 142 -13.99 9.57 4.52
C ALA A 142 -15.25 8.84 5.03
N SER A 143 -15.34 7.53 4.88
CA SER A 143 -16.47 6.75 5.38
C SER A 143 -16.58 6.70 6.91
N THR A 144 -15.50 7.05 7.62
CA THR A 144 -15.55 7.18 9.09
C THR A 144 -16.20 8.49 9.56
N LEU A 145 -16.55 9.39 8.63
CA LEU A 145 -17.22 10.66 8.91
C LEU A 145 -18.74 10.53 8.84
N PRO A 146 -19.48 11.38 9.60
CA PRO A 146 -20.93 11.47 9.46
C PRO A 146 -21.35 11.77 8.01
N GLY A 147 -22.32 11.02 7.50
CA GLY A 147 -22.83 11.19 6.14
C GLY A 147 -21.96 10.60 5.03
N HIS A 148 -20.83 9.97 5.37
CA HIS A 148 -19.94 9.27 4.44
C HIS A 148 -19.62 10.07 3.18
N PRO A 149 -19.09 11.29 3.28
CA PRO A 149 -18.87 12.13 2.12
C PRO A 149 -17.90 11.45 1.15
N ALA A 150 -18.13 11.63 -0.15
CA ALA A 150 -17.19 11.13 -1.15
C ALA A 150 -15.87 11.91 -1.09
N PRO A 151 -14.72 11.24 -1.10
CA PRO A 151 -13.43 11.94 -1.13
C PRO A 151 -13.28 12.73 -2.44
N ARG A 152 -12.58 13.85 -2.39
CA ARG A 152 -12.26 14.63 -3.59
C ARG A 152 -11.49 13.75 -4.59
N TRP A 153 -11.89 13.78 -5.86
CA TRP A 153 -11.30 12.92 -6.89
C TRP A 153 -9.76 13.05 -7.03
N PRO A 154 -9.12 14.25 -6.87
CA PRO A 154 -7.67 14.33 -6.96
C PRO A 154 -6.97 13.53 -5.86
N VAL A 155 -7.54 13.48 -4.66
CA VAL A 155 -7.01 12.71 -3.52
C VAL A 155 -7.10 11.21 -3.80
N THR A 156 -8.24 10.76 -4.34
CA THR A 156 -8.47 9.36 -4.73
C THR A 156 -7.48 8.90 -5.81
N VAL A 157 -7.33 9.70 -6.88
CA VAL A 157 -6.41 9.39 -7.98
C VAL A 157 -4.96 9.44 -7.52
N ALA A 158 -4.59 10.43 -6.71
CA ALA A 158 -3.25 10.54 -6.16
C ALA A 158 -2.90 9.33 -5.29
N ALA A 159 -3.79 8.90 -4.39
CA ALA A 159 -3.58 7.72 -3.57
C ALA A 159 -3.38 6.44 -4.44
N GLY A 160 -4.18 6.27 -5.48
CA GLY A 160 -4.01 5.18 -6.43
C GLY A 160 -2.66 5.22 -7.16
N LEU A 161 -2.22 6.39 -7.60
CA LEU A 161 -0.92 6.58 -8.25
C LEU A 161 0.26 6.35 -7.29
N LEU A 162 0.14 6.77 -6.03
CA LEU A 162 1.13 6.43 -4.98
C LEU A 162 1.25 4.90 -4.84
N GLY A 163 0.13 4.18 -4.80
CA GLY A 163 0.11 2.73 -4.76
C GLY A 163 0.75 2.10 -6.00
N LEU A 164 0.42 2.58 -7.19
CA LEU A 164 1.02 2.10 -8.45
C LEU A 164 2.53 2.35 -8.47
N GLY A 165 2.97 3.54 -8.10
CA GLY A 165 4.40 3.89 -8.01
C GLY A 165 5.15 3.02 -7.01
N ALA A 166 4.56 2.79 -5.83
CA ALA A 166 5.10 1.89 -4.82
C ALA A 166 5.20 0.44 -5.32
N HIS A 167 4.18 -0.05 -6.07
CA HIS A 167 4.22 -1.38 -6.69
C HIS A 167 5.40 -1.54 -7.65
N PHE A 168 5.58 -0.57 -8.56
CA PHE A 168 6.71 -0.59 -9.50
C PHE A 168 8.06 -0.49 -8.78
N ALA A 169 8.17 0.35 -7.76
CA ALA A 169 9.40 0.49 -6.97
C ALA A 169 9.73 -0.76 -6.15
N ASN A 170 8.71 -1.44 -5.60
CA ASN A 170 8.85 -2.64 -4.77
C ASN A 170 9.39 -3.84 -5.54
N VAL A 171 9.07 -3.95 -6.83
CA VAL A 171 9.47 -5.09 -7.69
C VAL A 171 10.92 -4.98 -8.16
N LEU A 172 11.51 -3.79 -8.17
CA LEU A 172 12.84 -3.56 -8.74
C LEU A 172 13.95 -4.50 -8.22
N PRO A 173 14.05 -4.78 -6.90
CA PRO A 173 15.08 -5.69 -6.38
C PRO A 173 14.88 -7.14 -6.84
N ASP A 174 13.64 -7.55 -7.08
CA ASP A 174 13.26 -8.94 -7.29
C ASP A 174 13.11 -9.31 -8.79
N LEU A 175 13.28 -8.36 -9.72
CA LEU A 175 13.06 -8.57 -11.17
C LEU A 175 13.80 -9.80 -11.75
N ALA A 176 15.03 -10.05 -11.31
CA ALA A 176 15.80 -11.19 -11.79
C ALA A 176 15.26 -12.52 -11.23
N ALA A 177 14.94 -12.56 -9.94
CA ALA A 177 14.36 -13.72 -9.27
C ALA A 177 12.94 -14.01 -9.78
N ASP A 178 12.13 -12.98 -9.98
CA ASP A 178 10.78 -13.08 -10.54
C ASP A 178 10.79 -13.67 -11.94
N LYS A 179 11.75 -13.23 -12.79
CA LYS A 179 11.95 -13.81 -14.14
C LYS A 179 12.30 -15.30 -14.06
N ALA A 180 13.17 -15.68 -13.14
CA ALA A 180 13.59 -17.08 -12.98
C ALA A 180 12.44 -17.97 -12.44
N THR A 181 11.51 -17.42 -11.65
CA THR A 181 10.38 -18.14 -11.06
C THR A 181 9.05 -17.97 -11.79
N GLY A 182 9.06 -17.29 -12.95
CA GLY A 182 7.88 -17.14 -13.82
C GLY A 182 6.85 -16.12 -13.31
N VAL A 183 7.19 -15.22 -12.38
CA VAL A 183 6.32 -14.13 -11.95
C VAL A 183 6.27 -13.08 -13.07
N GLY A 184 5.09 -12.87 -13.65
CA GLY A 184 4.90 -12.06 -14.86
C GLY A 184 3.89 -10.92 -14.68
N GLY A 185 3.97 -10.16 -13.59
CA GLY A 185 3.14 -8.99 -13.34
C GLY A 185 3.42 -7.83 -14.31
N LEU A 186 2.68 -6.74 -14.17
CA LEU A 186 2.82 -5.57 -15.03
C LEU A 186 4.26 -4.98 -14.99
N PRO A 187 4.91 -4.75 -13.82
CA PRO A 187 6.28 -4.25 -13.79
C PRO A 187 7.29 -5.19 -14.45
N GLN A 188 7.14 -6.51 -14.25
CA GLN A 188 8.01 -7.52 -14.86
C GLN A 188 7.89 -7.51 -16.41
N ARG A 189 6.68 -7.33 -16.94
CA ARG A 189 6.44 -7.21 -18.39
C ARG A 189 7.01 -5.91 -18.95
N VAL A 190 6.89 -4.80 -18.22
CA VAL A 190 7.54 -3.53 -18.55
C VAL A 190 9.06 -3.71 -18.59
N ALA A 191 9.63 -4.36 -17.56
CA ALA A 191 11.07 -4.66 -17.53
C ALA A 191 11.52 -5.55 -18.68
N ALA A 192 10.74 -6.57 -19.03
CA ALA A 192 11.04 -7.47 -20.13
C ALA A 192 11.03 -6.78 -21.50
N ARG A 193 10.14 -5.79 -21.68
CA ARG A 193 9.97 -5.08 -22.97
C ARG A 193 10.89 -3.88 -23.13
N TRP A 194 11.15 -3.13 -22.05
CA TRP A 194 11.85 -1.84 -22.08
C TRP A 194 12.98 -1.70 -21.05
N GLY A 195 13.28 -2.76 -20.32
CA GLY A 195 14.34 -2.79 -19.30
C GLY A 195 13.93 -2.23 -17.93
N PRO A 196 14.79 -2.46 -16.90
CA PRO A 196 14.53 -1.99 -15.52
C PRO A 196 14.42 -0.46 -15.40
N GLY A 197 15.06 0.28 -16.31
CA GLY A 197 14.95 1.75 -16.38
C GLY A 197 13.53 2.23 -16.63
N ALA A 198 12.75 1.52 -17.46
CA ALA A 198 11.35 1.85 -17.71
C ALA A 198 10.47 1.61 -16.46
N VAL A 199 10.76 0.56 -15.68
CA VAL A 199 10.06 0.30 -14.40
C VAL A 199 10.29 1.45 -13.42
N ARG A 200 11.54 1.95 -13.31
CA ARG A 200 11.89 3.13 -12.52
C ARG A 200 11.19 4.39 -13.01
N ALA A 201 11.17 4.61 -14.31
CA ALA A 201 10.53 5.77 -14.91
C ALA A 201 9.02 5.80 -14.62
N VAL A 202 8.34 4.65 -14.74
CA VAL A 202 6.90 4.53 -14.38
C VAL A 202 6.68 4.79 -12.90
N ALA A 203 7.52 4.22 -12.02
CA ALA A 203 7.44 4.47 -10.58
C ALA A 203 7.54 5.97 -10.27
N VAL A 204 8.60 6.62 -10.75
CA VAL A 204 8.84 8.06 -10.52
C VAL A 204 7.74 8.91 -11.12
N ALA A 205 7.30 8.63 -12.35
CA ALA A 205 6.22 9.36 -12.99
C ALA A 205 4.91 9.26 -12.20
N ALA A 206 4.53 8.06 -11.74
CA ALA A 206 3.33 7.87 -10.95
C ALA A 206 3.40 8.64 -9.62
N LEU A 207 4.52 8.55 -8.90
CA LEU A 207 4.74 9.24 -7.64
C LEU A 207 4.67 10.76 -7.78
N LEU A 208 5.39 11.33 -8.75
CA LEU A 208 5.38 12.78 -9.00
C LEU A 208 4.02 13.29 -9.48
N THR A 209 3.33 12.52 -10.33
CA THR A 209 1.96 12.87 -10.75
C THR A 209 1.01 12.88 -9.57
N ALA A 210 1.13 11.93 -8.64
CA ALA A 210 0.34 11.92 -7.41
C ALA A 210 0.57 13.19 -6.59
N SER A 211 1.83 13.53 -6.31
CA SER A 211 2.18 14.76 -5.60
C SER A 211 1.61 16.00 -6.31
N VAL A 212 1.76 16.11 -7.63
CA VAL A 212 1.21 17.23 -8.40
C VAL A 212 -0.31 17.32 -8.28
N LEU A 213 -1.03 16.17 -8.36
CA LEU A 213 -2.50 16.17 -8.23
C LEU A 213 -2.96 16.65 -6.85
N LEU A 214 -2.30 16.22 -5.77
CA LEU A 214 -2.58 16.71 -4.42
C LEU A 214 -2.33 18.20 -4.30
N LEU A 215 -1.27 18.68 -4.96
CA LEU A 215 -0.89 20.09 -4.94
C LEU A 215 -1.83 20.98 -5.74
N LEU A 216 -2.31 20.53 -6.90
CA LEU A 216 -3.32 21.26 -7.67
C LEU A 216 -4.65 21.37 -6.92
N GLY A 217 -4.93 20.43 -6.01
CA GLY A 217 -6.07 20.46 -5.10
C GLY A 217 -5.86 21.28 -3.83
N ALA A 218 -4.62 21.71 -3.52
CA ALA A 218 -4.30 22.41 -2.29
C ALA A 218 -4.79 23.87 -2.32
N THR A 219 -5.48 24.29 -1.27
CA THR A 219 -5.95 25.67 -1.10
C THR A 219 -4.80 26.59 -0.69
N ARG A 220 -3.79 26.03 -0.04
CA ARG A 220 -2.60 26.78 0.43
C ARG A 220 -1.40 26.51 -0.48
N ARG A 221 -1.03 27.48 -1.31
CA ARG A 221 0.10 27.37 -2.27
C ARG A 221 1.42 26.95 -1.64
N TRP A 222 1.71 27.37 -0.40
CA TRP A 222 2.95 26.98 0.28
C TRP A 222 3.04 25.48 0.56
N VAL A 223 1.91 24.82 0.85
CA VAL A 223 1.83 23.35 1.03
C VAL A 223 2.26 22.66 -0.26
N ALA A 224 1.74 23.15 -1.37
CA ALA A 224 2.09 22.69 -2.69
C ALA A 224 3.60 22.78 -2.95
N VAL A 225 4.17 23.94 -2.78
CA VAL A 225 5.60 24.19 -3.03
C VAL A 225 6.48 23.34 -2.10
N ALA A 226 6.15 23.28 -0.81
CA ALA A 226 6.89 22.49 0.16
C ALA A 226 6.85 20.98 -0.18
N GLY A 227 5.68 20.47 -0.60
CA GLY A 227 5.50 19.10 -1.03
C GLY A 227 6.39 18.74 -2.22
N LEU A 228 6.37 19.56 -3.28
CA LEU A 228 7.24 19.35 -4.44
C LEU A 228 8.73 19.38 -4.07
N ILE A 229 9.15 20.38 -3.29
CA ILE A 229 10.54 20.49 -2.85
C ILE A 229 10.97 19.23 -2.09
N ALA A 230 10.13 18.71 -1.18
CA ALA A 230 10.42 17.52 -0.41
C ALA A 230 10.31 16.21 -1.23
N ALA A 231 9.40 16.15 -2.22
CA ALA A 231 9.23 14.97 -3.07
C ALA A 231 10.37 14.80 -4.08
N LEU A 232 10.99 15.88 -4.58
CA LEU A 232 12.04 15.81 -5.60
C LEU A 232 13.26 14.95 -5.21
N PRO A 233 13.92 15.14 -4.05
CA PRO A 233 15.06 14.30 -3.66
C PRO A 233 14.64 12.83 -3.44
N LEU A 234 13.43 12.58 -2.94
CA LEU A 234 12.89 11.24 -2.82
C LEU A 234 12.60 10.60 -4.19
N ALA A 235 12.09 11.38 -5.15
CA ALA A 235 11.90 10.92 -6.53
C ALA A 235 13.25 10.57 -7.21
N VAL A 236 14.30 11.35 -6.95
CA VAL A 236 15.67 11.01 -7.38
C VAL A 236 16.14 9.71 -6.73
N ALA A 237 15.90 9.52 -5.43
CA ALA A 237 16.23 8.29 -4.73
C ALA A 237 15.43 7.09 -5.29
N ALA A 238 14.15 7.27 -5.60
CA ALA A 238 13.34 6.23 -6.26
C ALA A 238 13.88 5.87 -7.65
N GLY A 239 14.33 6.86 -8.42
CA GLY A 239 14.84 6.66 -9.77
C GLY A 239 16.27 6.08 -9.85
N ARG A 240 17.15 6.38 -8.89
CA ARG A 240 18.56 6.01 -8.91
C ARG A 240 18.97 5.00 -7.85
N GLY A 241 18.17 4.83 -6.80
CA GLY A 241 18.45 3.95 -5.68
C GLY A 241 18.55 2.47 -6.07
N GLN A 242 19.23 1.70 -5.23
CA GLN A 242 19.37 0.25 -5.37
C GLN A 242 18.65 -0.49 -4.23
N GLY A 243 18.41 -1.78 -4.40
CA GLY A 243 17.75 -2.60 -3.41
C GLY A 243 16.37 -2.03 -3.04
N ARG A 244 16.13 -1.84 -1.76
CA ARG A 244 14.86 -1.32 -1.22
C ARG A 244 14.73 0.21 -1.23
N VAL A 245 15.77 0.95 -1.61
CA VAL A 245 15.75 2.44 -1.62
C VAL A 245 14.61 3.01 -2.46
N PRO A 246 14.31 2.52 -3.69
CA PRO A 246 13.18 3.02 -4.47
C PRO A 246 11.83 2.88 -3.75
N PHE A 247 11.60 1.77 -3.10
CA PHE A 247 10.38 1.52 -2.35
C PHE A 247 10.26 2.38 -1.08
N LEU A 248 11.35 2.52 -0.33
CA LEU A 248 11.39 3.41 0.84
C LEU A 248 11.18 4.88 0.45
N ALA A 249 11.72 5.30 -0.68
CA ALA A 249 11.49 6.62 -1.23
C ALA A 249 10.01 6.83 -1.62
N ALA A 250 9.35 5.81 -2.19
CA ALA A 250 7.91 5.87 -2.49
C ALA A 250 7.07 6.05 -1.20
N ILE A 251 7.39 5.31 -0.13
CA ILE A 251 6.75 5.50 1.18
C ILE A 251 7.02 6.91 1.71
N GLY A 252 8.25 7.41 1.57
CA GLY A 252 8.63 8.76 1.97
C GLY A 252 7.83 9.85 1.25
N ILE A 253 7.63 9.73 -0.06
CA ILE A 253 6.78 10.65 -0.84
C ILE A 253 5.34 10.61 -0.34
N ALA A 254 4.77 9.42 -0.16
CA ALA A 254 3.42 9.28 0.37
C ALA A 254 3.27 9.91 1.77
N ALA A 255 4.28 9.73 2.64
CA ALA A 255 4.29 10.34 3.96
C ALA A 255 4.35 11.88 3.90
N VAL A 256 5.24 12.43 3.08
CA VAL A 256 5.36 13.88 2.86
C VAL A 256 4.04 14.45 2.34
N ASP A 257 3.48 13.84 1.31
CA ASP A 257 2.24 14.27 0.68
C ASP A 257 1.07 14.29 1.68
N ILE A 258 0.89 13.21 2.45
CA ILE A 258 -0.19 13.12 3.44
C ILE A 258 0.03 14.08 4.61
N VAL A 259 1.25 14.17 5.16
CA VAL A 259 1.55 15.08 6.27
C VAL A 259 1.32 16.54 5.86
N LEU A 260 1.76 16.93 4.67
CA LEU A 260 1.56 18.31 4.19
C LEU A 260 0.10 18.59 3.83
N PHE A 261 -0.60 17.61 3.24
CA PHE A 261 -2.03 17.71 3.00
C PHE A 261 -2.79 17.94 4.30
N THR A 262 -2.48 17.16 5.33
CA THR A 262 -3.10 17.27 6.66
C THR A 262 -2.69 18.55 7.39
N ALA A 263 -1.41 18.92 7.41
CA ALA A 263 -0.92 20.14 8.02
C ALA A 263 -1.42 21.41 7.32
N GLY A 264 -1.70 21.32 6.02
CA GLY A 264 -2.34 22.37 5.24
C GLY A 264 -3.80 22.62 5.59
N GLY A 265 -4.43 21.73 6.35
CA GLY A 265 -5.87 21.81 6.65
C GLY A 265 -6.73 21.57 5.41
N GLU A 266 -6.22 20.83 4.43
CA GLU A 266 -6.94 20.53 3.20
C GLU A 266 -8.09 19.56 3.45
N ALA A 267 -9.23 19.78 2.81
CA ALA A 267 -10.39 18.91 2.97
C ALA A 267 -10.20 17.58 2.21
N LEU A 268 -10.48 16.49 2.88
CA LEU A 268 -10.47 15.13 2.30
C LEU A 268 -11.66 14.94 1.34
N ALA A 269 -12.80 15.50 1.72
CA ALA A 269 -14.08 15.34 1.04
C ALA A 269 -14.77 16.70 0.83
#